data_316a02d7981b6266c45f11c0828f062e
#
_entry.id   316a02d7981b6266c45f11c0828f062e
#
_cell.length_a   1.000
_cell.length_b   1.000
_cell.length_c   1.000
_cell.angle_alpha   90.00
_cell.angle_beta   90.00
_cell.angle_gamma   90.00
#
_symmetry.space_group_name_H-M   'P 1'
#
loop_
_entity.id
_entity.type
_entity.pdbx_description
1 polymer ?
#
loop_
_entity_poly.entity_id
_entity_poly.type
_entity_poly.pdbx_seq_one_letter_code
_entity_poly.pdbx_strand_id
1 'polypeptide(L)'
;EMLRSLVGSEMCIRDSNHPTEIEPFGGAATCLGGAIRDPLSGRSYVYQAMRVTGAANPLVPVEDTMAGKLPQRKITVGAANGYSSYGNQIGLATGHVAEVYHPGYMAKRMEIGAVLGAAPASNIRREAPVPGDIVILLGGKTGRDGCGGATGSSKSHTVESLGHCGAEVQKGNAPEERKLQRLFRNPGVTRMIKRCNDFGAGGVSVAIGELTDGLEIDLNAVPKKYDGLDGTEIAISESQERMAVVVAPEDVEKFLGFANEENLEAVPVAVVTKEPRLVLSWRGKEVVNISRAFLDTNGAHQETTVEVEIPNKDGNLFEERPDVVDVKAKWLETLADLNVCSQKGLVEMFDGSIGAGSVFMPYGGQYQLTETQSMVAKVPVQNGKTDTVTMMSYGFDPYLSSWSPYHGAAYAVTESVARIVATGGDYKKIRFTFQEYFRRMTEDPKRWSQPFSALLGAYAAQMGFGLPSIGGKDSMSGTFNYIDVPPTLVSFAVDVAKLKDVVSPELKNTGDKLVWIHLPVDAHLLPEYEGVMETYRKLHEDMQNCLLYTSDAADEAR
;
A
#
# COMPACT_ATOMS: atom_id res chain seq x y z
N GLU A 1 3.24 -15.81 22.81
CA GLU A 1 2.09 -16.51 22.21
C GLU A 1 1.31 -15.62 21.26
N MET A 2 1.10 -14.32 21.55
CA MET A 2 0.42 -13.37 20.65
C MET A 2 1.20 -13.09 19.35
N LEU A 3 2.54 -13.07 19.38
CA LEU A 3 3.37 -13.00 18.17
C LEU A 3 3.22 -14.24 17.26
N ARG A 4 2.82 -15.39 17.81
CA ARG A 4 2.49 -16.59 17.03
C ARG A 4 1.10 -16.52 16.42
N SER A 5 0.17 -15.73 16.96
CA SER A 5 -1.16 -15.50 16.35
C SER A 5 -1.14 -14.48 15.21
N LEU A 6 -0.14 -13.60 15.17
CA LEU A 6 0.13 -12.70 14.03
C LEU A 6 0.77 -13.40 12.83
N VAL A 7 1.16 -14.66 12.94
CA VAL A 7 1.65 -15.49 11.81
C VAL A 7 0.58 -15.74 10.73
N GLY A 8 -0.46 -15.00 10.68
CA GLY A 8 -1.49 -15.02 9.66
C GLY A 8 -2.09 -13.66 9.36
N SER A 9 -1.49 -12.59 9.84
CA SER A 9 -1.85 -11.22 9.45
C SER A 9 -0.75 -10.63 8.58
N GLU A 10 -1.12 -10.10 7.45
CA GLU A 10 -0.22 -9.44 6.50
C GLU A 10 -0.67 -8.01 6.26
N MET A 11 0.30 -7.11 6.22
CA MET A 11 0.13 -5.74 5.77
C MET A 11 0.90 -5.59 4.46
N CYS A 12 0.23 -5.10 3.43
CA CYS A 12 0.85 -4.80 2.15
C CYS A 12 0.55 -3.39 1.71
N ILE A 13 1.51 -2.78 1.02
CA ILE A 13 1.37 -1.51 0.32
C ILE A 13 1.73 -1.68 -1.15
N ARG A 14 0.95 -1.02 -2.01
CA ARG A 14 1.24 -0.83 -3.43
C ARG A 14 1.07 0.61 -3.83
N ASP A 15 1.88 1.05 -4.76
CA ASP A 15 1.71 2.35 -5.41
C ASP A 15 1.40 2.17 -6.91
N SER A 16 0.69 3.14 -7.46
CA SER A 16 0.39 3.22 -8.91
C SER A 16 0.51 4.66 -9.40
N ASN A 17 1.60 5.32 -9.04
CA ASN A 17 1.81 6.74 -9.30
C ASN A 17 1.77 7.08 -10.80
N HIS A 18 2.48 6.32 -11.63
CA HIS A 18 2.55 6.58 -13.07
C HIS A 18 1.27 6.18 -13.82
N PRO A 19 0.69 4.98 -13.62
CA PRO A 19 -0.57 4.61 -14.25
C PRO A 19 -1.70 5.59 -13.93
N THR A 20 -1.80 6.04 -12.68
CA THR A 20 -2.82 7.00 -12.24
C THR A 20 -2.65 8.38 -12.86
N GLU A 21 -1.43 8.80 -13.16
CA GLU A 21 -1.15 10.06 -13.84
C GLU A 21 -1.64 10.05 -15.30
N ILE A 22 -1.64 8.88 -15.96
CA ILE A 22 -2.01 8.71 -17.38
C ILE A 22 -3.49 8.37 -17.53
N GLU A 23 -3.97 7.37 -16.82
CA GLU A 23 -5.36 6.89 -16.80
C GLU A 23 -5.80 6.74 -15.34
N PRO A 24 -6.33 7.82 -14.73
CA PRO A 24 -6.53 7.90 -13.29
C PRO A 24 -7.43 6.81 -12.72
N PHE A 25 -8.49 6.43 -13.43
CA PHE A 25 -9.44 5.42 -12.96
C PHE A 25 -8.79 4.02 -12.88
N GLY A 26 -8.22 3.56 -14.00
CA GLY A 26 -7.59 2.23 -14.06
C GLY A 26 -6.34 2.14 -13.19
N GLY A 27 -5.51 3.19 -13.17
CA GLY A 27 -4.30 3.23 -12.35
C GLY A 27 -4.61 3.10 -10.85
N ALA A 28 -5.59 3.83 -10.35
CA ALA A 28 -5.98 3.73 -8.94
C ALA A 28 -6.72 2.42 -8.61
N ALA A 29 -7.54 1.89 -9.53
CA ALA A 29 -8.17 0.58 -9.37
C ALA A 29 -7.11 -0.54 -9.25
N THR A 30 -6.11 -0.50 -10.14
CA THR A 30 -5.00 -1.47 -10.15
C THR A 30 -4.12 -1.37 -8.89
N CYS A 31 -3.98 -0.17 -8.33
CA CYS A 31 -3.27 0.02 -7.05
C CYS A 31 -3.86 -0.85 -5.94
N LEU A 32 -5.18 -0.80 -5.78
CA LEU A 32 -5.86 -1.63 -4.79
C LEU A 32 -5.79 -3.13 -5.15
N GLY A 33 -6.02 -3.49 -6.41
CA GLY A 33 -5.96 -4.88 -6.86
C GLY A 33 -4.61 -5.54 -6.58
N GLY A 34 -3.49 -4.86 -6.90
CA GLY A 34 -2.15 -5.35 -6.58
C GLY A 34 -1.93 -5.50 -5.07
N ALA A 35 -2.37 -4.50 -4.27
CA ALA A 35 -2.26 -4.57 -2.83
C ALA A 35 -3.01 -5.76 -2.22
N ILE A 36 -4.13 -6.19 -2.83
CA ILE A 36 -4.90 -7.36 -2.38
C ILE A 36 -4.19 -8.68 -2.73
N ARG A 37 -3.60 -8.79 -3.93
CA ARG A 37 -3.00 -10.04 -4.41
C ARG A 37 -1.72 -10.41 -3.69
N ASP A 38 -0.93 -9.44 -3.23
CA ASP A 38 0.28 -9.74 -2.45
C ASP A 38 -0.04 -10.56 -1.18
N PRO A 39 -0.97 -10.15 -0.30
CA PRO A 39 -1.38 -10.99 0.83
C PRO A 39 -2.01 -12.32 0.42
N LEU A 40 -2.70 -12.40 -0.72
CA LEU A 40 -3.19 -13.67 -1.25
C LEU A 40 -2.04 -14.63 -1.56
N SER A 41 -0.87 -14.13 -2.00
CA SER A 41 0.33 -14.95 -2.16
C SER A 41 0.77 -15.60 -0.83
N GLY A 42 0.54 -14.91 0.29
CA GLY A 42 0.66 -15.43 1.65
C GLY A 42 -0.55 -16.26 2.14
N ARG A 43 -1.59 -16.46 1.34
CA ARG A 43 -2.90 -17.08 1.65
C ARG A 43 -3.73 -16.26 2.62
N SER A 44 -3.44 -14.97 2.76
CA SER A 44 -4.19 -14.07 3.63
C SER A 44 -5.36 -13.44 2.89
N TYR A 45 -6.53 -13.44 3.53
CA TYR A 45 -7.73 -12.77 3.04
C TYR A 45 -7.69 -11.30 3.47
N VAL A 46 -7.67 -10.40 2.49
CA VAL A 46 -7.70 -8.95 2.73
C VAL A 46 -9.12 -8.52 3.10
N TYR A 47 -9.25 -7.78 4.21
CA TYR A 47 -10.54 -7.39 4.78
C TYR A 47 -10.66 -5.90 5.12
N GLN A 48 -9.56 -5.16 5.09
CA GLN A 48 -9.53 -3.71 5.29
C GLN A 48 -8.51 -3.05 4.37
N ALA A 49 -8.87 -1.88 3.85
CA ALA A 49 -7.99 -1.04 3.05
C ALA A 49 -7.89 0.38 3.64
N MET A 50 -6.73 1.00 3.45
CA MET A 50 -6.45 2.41 3.70
C MET A 50 -5.91 3.02 2.41
N ARG A 51 -6.42 4.19 2.04
CA ARG A 51 -5.93 4.95 0.90
C ARG A 51 -5.26 6.23 1.36
N VAL A 52 -3.99 6.40 1.03
CA VAL A 52 -3.24 7.65 1.28
C VAL A 52 -2.68 8.15 -0.05
N THR A 53 -2.96 9.39 -0.39
CA THR A 53 -2.58 9.96 -1.69
C THR A 53 -1.93 11.31 -1.54
N GLY A 54 -1.08 11.66 -2.52
CA GLY A 54 -0.49 12.99 -2.64
C GLY A 54 -0.90 13.64 -3.96
N ALA A 55 -1.46 14.82 -3.91
CA ALA A 55 -2.00 15.53 -5.06
C ALA A 55 -1.52 16.98 -5.12
N ALA A 56 -1.47 17.54 -6.32
CA ALA A 56 -1.43 18.98 -6.50
C ALA A 56 -2.85 19.56 -6.38
N ASN A 57 -2.95 20.89 -6.38
CA ASN A 57 -4.22 21.59 -6.20
C ASN A 57 -5.24 21.24 -7.31
N PRO A 58 -6.35 20.56 -6.99
CA PRO A 58 -7.38 20.19 -7.96
C PRO A 58 -8.26 21.37 -8.42
N LEU A 59 -8.12 22.53 -7.77
CA LEU A 59 -8.87 23.74 -8.11
C LEU A 59 -8.22 24.57 -9.21
N VAL A 60 -7.03 24.17 -9.69
CA VAL A 60 -6.38 24.82 -10.83
C VAL A 60 -7.31 24.76 -12.04
N PRO A 61 -7.59 25.91 -12.72
CA PRO A 61 -8.41 25.96 -13.92
C PRO A 61 -7.89 25.04 -15.02
N VAL A 62 -8.80 24.51 -15.85
CA VAL A 62 -8.42 23.58 -16.92
C VAL A 62 -7.52 24.25 -17.97
N GLU A 63 -7.74 25.53 -18.23
CA GLU A 63 -6.93 26.36 -19.13
C GLU A 63 -5.47 26.52 -18.68
N ASP A 64 -5.22 26.40 -17.37
CA ASP A 64 -3.89 26.48 -16.78
C ASP A 64 -3.19 25.10 -16.70
N THR A 65 -3.77 24.09 -17.31
CA THR A 65 -3.19 22.73 -17.32
C THR A 65 -1.86 22.73 -18.05
N MET A 66 -0.82 22.24 -17.39
CA MET A 66 0.53 22.13 -17.94
C MET A 66 0.54 21.18 -19.14
N ALA A 67 1.28 21.53 -20.19
CA ALA A 67 1.47 20.69 -21.38
C ALA A 67 1.99 19.29 -21.01
N GLY A 68 1.38 18.26 -21.56
CA GLY A 68 1.70 16.85 -21.26
C GLY A 68 1.11 16.33 -19.95
N LYS A 69 0.21 17.08 -19.30
CA LYS A 69 -0.51 16.68 -18.08
C LYS A 69 -2.02 16.62 -18.32
N LEU A 70 -2.69 15.80 -17.52
CA LEU A 70 -4.14 15.91 -17.34
C LEU A 70 -4.46 17.02 -16.34
N PRO A 71 -5.65 17.67 -16.44
CA PRO A 71 -6.12 18.58 -15.40
C PRO A 71 -6.11 17.92 -14.02
N GLN A 72 -5.60 18.61 -12.98
CA GLN A 72 -5.44 18.02 -11.67
C GLN A 72 -6.77 17.51 -11.08
N ARG A 73 -7.85 18.24 -11.31
CA ARG A 73 -9.21 17.79 -10.93
C ARG A 73 -9.60 16.47 -11.60
N LYS A 74 -9.25 16.27 -12.87
CA LYS A 74 -9.53 15.01 -13.58
C LYS A 74 -8.77 13.85 -12.97
N ILE A 75 -7.50 14.06 -12.60
CA ILE A 75 -6.66 13.03 -11.95
C ILE A 75 -7.26 12.68 -10.59
N THR A 76 -7.51 13.67 -9.74
CA THR A 76 -8.02 13.49 -8.38
C THR A 76 -9.36 12.76 -8.35
N VAL A 77 -10.34 13.24 -9.13
CA VAL A 77 -11.68 12.64 -9.19
C VAL A 77 -11.64 11.26 -9.84
N GLY A 78 -10.88 11.11 -10.94
CA GLY A 78 -10.75 9.83 -11.63
C GLY A 78 -10.09 8.76 -10.76
N ALA A 79 -9.05 9.11 -10.03
CA ALA A 79 -8.37 8.19 -9.11
C ALA A 79 -9.26 7.77 -7.94
N ALA A 80 -9.97 8.72 -7.31
CA ALA A 80 -10.91 8.42 -6.25
C ALA A 80 -12.03 7.47 -6.72
N ASN A 81 -12.60 7.74 -7.91
CA ASN A 81 -13.60 6.88 -8.54
C ASN A 81 -13.06 5.48 -8.85
N GLY A 82 -11.84 5.38 -9.36
CA GLY A 82 -11.23 4.08 -9.72
C GLY A 82 -11.01 3.20 -8.49
N TYR A 83 -10.37 3.75 -7.47
CA TYR A 83 -10.10 3.02 -6.23
C TYR A 83 -11.38 2.63 -5.49
N SER A 84 -12.32 3.58 -5.29
CA SER A 84 -13.58 3.31 -4.60
C SER A 84 -14.44 2.30 -5.37
N SER A 85 -14.55 2.45 -6.68
CA SER A 85 -15.29 1.51 -7.53
C SER A 85 -14.75 0.08 -7.40
N TYR A 86 -13.42 -0.07 -7.42
CA TYR A 86 -12.79 -1.39 -7.28
C TYR A 86 -13.07 -2.01 -5.90
N GLY A 87 -12.79 -1.28 -4.82
CA GLY A 87 -13.00 -1.74 -3.45
C GLY A 87 -14.48 -2.07 -3.15
N ASN A 88 -15.40 -1.18 -3.57
CA ASN A 88 -16.83 -1.37 -3.35
C ASN A 88 -17.37 -2.60 -4.11
N GLN A 89 -16.91 -2.85 -5.35
CA GLN A 89 -17.34 -4.02 -6.13
C GLN A 89 -16.85 -5.35 -5.55
N ILE A 90 -15.62 -5.41 -5.05
CA ILE A 90 -15.12 -6.64 -4.43
C ILE A 90 -15.63 -6.86 -3.00
N GLY A 91 -16.26 -5.86 -2.41
CA GLY A 91 -16.75 -5.93 -1.04
C GLY A 91 -15.63 -5.82 -0.01
N LEU A 92 -14.67 -4.92 -0.23
CA LEU A 92 -13.59 -4.59 0.69
C LEU A 92 -13.86 -3.24 1.35
N ALA A 93 -13.92 -3.22 2.68
CA ALA A 93 -14.07 -1.99 3.42
C ALA A 93 -12.80 -1.13 3.32
N THR A 94 -12.96 0.15 2.92
CA THR A 94 -11.91 1.15 2.99
C THR A 94 -12.13 1.99 4.25
N GLY A 95 -11.43 1.62 5.33
CA GLY A 95 -11.66 2.16 6.66
C GLY A 95 -11.02 3.53 6.92
N HIS A 96 -10.11 3.98 6.05
CA HIS A 96 -9.49 5.31 6.12
C HIS A 96 -9.08 5.79 4.74
N VAL A 97 -9.37 7.05 4.43
CA VAL A 97 -9.00 7.71 3.17
C VAL A 97 -8.46 9.09 3.48
N ALA A 98 -7.26 9.39 2.99
CA ALA A 98 -6.64 10.70 3.14
C ALA A 98 -5.99 11.14 1.83
N GLU A 99 -6.11 12.40 1.49
CA GLU A 99 -5.42 13.04 0.38
C GLU A 99 -4.63 14.24 0.88
N VAL A 100 -3.32 14.22 0.69
CA VAL A 100 -2.40 15.27 1.12
C VAL A 100 -2.03 16.11 -0.08
N TYR A 101 -2.08 17.44 0.06
CA TYR A 101 -1.85 18.38 -1.02
C TYR A 101 -0.50 19.08 -0.89
N HIS A 102 0.29 19.04 -1.96
CA HIS A 102 1.55 19.76 -2.05
C HIS A 102 1.84 20.13 -3.52
N PRO A 103 2.34 21.36 -3.80
CA PRO A 103 2.59 21.81 -5.18
C PRO A 103 3.51 20.88 -5.99
N GLY A 104 4.48 20.24 -5.35
CA GLY A 104 5.40 19.30 -5.99
C GLY A 104 4.72 18.06 -6.61
N TYR A 105 3.55 17.66 -6.12
CA TYR A 105 2.79 16.57 -6.75
C TYR A 105 2.20 16.93 -8.13
N MET A 106 2.38 18.18 -8.59
CA MET A 106 2.19 18.52 -9.99
C MET A 106 3.15 17.74 -10.91
N ALA A 107 4.34 17.39 -10.42
CA ALA A 107 5.27 16.54 -11.17
C ALA A 107 4.64 15.17 -11.47
N LYS A 108 4.07 14.56 -10.44
CA LYS A 108 3.43 13.24 -10.54
C LYS A 108 2.67 12.94 -9.25
N ARG A 109 1.42 12.54 -9.38
CA ARG A 109 0.58 12.13 -8.25
C ARG A 109 1.21 10.97 -7.49
N MET A 110 1.01 10.93 -6.17
CA MET A 110 1.21 9.75 -5.33
C MET A 110 -0.13 9.05 -5.11
N GLU A 111 -0.21 7.77 -5.45
CA GLU A 111 -1.40 6.93 -5.22
C GLU A 111 -0.99 5.67 -4.49
N ILE A 112 -1.38 5.55 -3.21
CA ILE A 112 -1.01 4.42 -2.34
C ILE A 112 -2.28 3.70 -1.88
N GLY A 113 -2.25 2.37 -2.00
CA GLY A 113 -3.18 1.47 -1.34
C GLY A 113 -2.44 0.66 -0.27
N ALA A 114 -2.91 0.73 0.97
CA ALA A 114 -2.44 -0.10 2.06
C ALA A 114 -3.56 -1.01 2.53
N VAL A 115 -3.27 -2.27 2.80
CA VAL A 115 -4.30 -3.26 3.15
C VAL A 115 -3.88 -4.13 4.33
N LEU A 116 -4.87 -4.67 5.01
CA LEU A 116 -4.70 -5.70 6.03
C LEU A 116 -5.36 -7.00 5.59
N GLY A 117 -4.57 -8.08 5.63
CA GLY A 117 -5.01 -9.44 5.38
C GLY A 117 -4.83 -10.33 6.61
N ALA A 118 -5.62 -11.38 6.71
CA ALA A 118 -5.50 -12.39 7.76
C ALA A 118 -5.80 -13.79 7.23
N ALA A 119 -5.12 -14.80 7.77
CA ALA A 119 -5.38 -16.21 7.51
C ALA A 119 -5.30 -17.04 8.79
N PRO A 120 -6.06 -18.14 8.90
CA PRO A 120 -5.78 -19.15 9.91
C PRO A 120 -4.37 -19.72 9.71
N ALA A 121 -3.57 -19.78 10.77
CA ALA A 121 -2.20 -20.32 10.70
C ALA A 121 -2.14 -21.74 10.11
N SER A 122 -3.19 -22.55 10.30
CA SER A 122 -3.34 -23.88 9.73
C SER A 122 -3.51 -23.93 8.20
N ASN A 123 -3.79 -22.78 7.56
CA ASN A 123 -3.93 -22.68 6.11
C ASN A 123 -2.61 -22.35 5.42
N ILE A 124 -1.60 -21.96 6.18
CA ILE A 124 -0.30 -21.55 5.63
C ILE A 124 0.57 -22.80 5.49
N ARG A 125 0.85 -23.16 4.23
CA ARG A 125 1.82 -24.22 3.88
C ARG A 125 3.11 -23.56 3.40
N ARG A 126 4.24 -24.02 3.91
CA ARG A 126 5.57 -23.55 3.51
C ARG A 126 6.40 -24.75 3.07
N GLU A 127 6.09 -25.27 1.90
CA GLU A 127 6.84 -26.33 1.24
C GLU A 127 7.60 -25.79 0.05
N ALA A 128 8.84 -26.25 -0.13
CA ALA A 128 9.57 -26.02 -1.35
C ALA A 128 8.95 -26.86 -2.48
N PRO A 129 8.74 -26.30 -3.68
CA PRO A 129 8.35 -27.09 -4.84
C PRO A 129 9.41 -28.16 -5.16
N VAL A 130 8.95 -29.31 -5.68
CA VAL A 130 9.81 -30.42 -6.08
C VAL A 130 9.63 -30.74 -7.56
N PRO A 131 10.62 -31.33 -8.23
CA PRO A 131 10.50 -31.72 -9.64
C PRO A 131 9.26 -32.58 -9.88
N GLY A 132 8.48 -32.21 -10.89
CA GLY A 132 7.18 -32.80 -11.22
C GLY A 132 5.97 -32.04 -10.70
N ASP A 133 6.13 -31.10 -9.76
CA ASP A 133 5.03 -30.21 -9.36
C ASP A 133 4.56 -29.34 -10.53
N ILE A 134 3.29 -29.00 -10.52
CA ILE A 134 2.63 -28.27 -11.60
C ILE A 134 2.38 -26.83 -11.18
N VAL A 135 2.66 -25.91 -12.09
CA VAL A 135 2.31 -24.49 -11.93
C VAL A 135 1.01 -24.23 -12.67
N ILE A 136 0.01 -23.76 -11.94
CA ILE A 136 -1.29 -23.36 -12.48
C ILE A 136 -1.37 -21.83 -12.49
N LEU A 137 -1.67 -21.25 -13.66
CA LEU A 137 -2.07 -19.87 -13.81
C LEU A 137 -3.59 -19.79 -13.68
N LEU A 138 -4.08 -18.88 -12.83
CA LEU A 138 -5.51 -18.71 -12.60
C LEU A 138 -5.91 -17.23 -12.61
N GLY A 139 -7.16 -16.97 -13.00
CA GLY A 139 -7.76 -15.64 -13.04
C GLY A 139 -7.82 -15.05 -14.44
N GLY A 140 -7.51 -13.76 -14.56
CA GLY A 140 -7.67 -12.98 -15.80
C GLY A 140 -6.82 -13.46 -16.98
N LYS A 141 -7.25 -13.14 -18.19
CA LYS A 141 -6.54 -13.45 -19.43
C LYS A 141 -5.44 -12.43 -19.73
N THR A 142 -4.42 -12.84 -20.47
CA THR A 142 -3.27 -12.04 -20.87
C THR A 142 -3.59 -11.14 -22.07
N GLY A 143 -3.30 -9.86 -21.95
CA GLY A 143 -3.34 -8.86 -23.01
C GLY A 143 -2.01 -8.12 -23.14
N ARG A 144 -1.99 -6.94 -23.77
CA ARG A 144 -0.81 -6.07 -23.89
C ARG A 144 -0.61 -5.13 -22.69
N ASP A 145 -1.23 -5.43 -21.57
CA ASP A 145 -1.13 -4.60 -20.37
C ASP A 145 0.34 -4.53 -19.92
N GLY A 146 0.90 -3.34 -19.83
CA GLY A 146 2.29 -3.11 -19.40
C GLY A 146 3.40 -3.56 -20.35
N CYS A 147 3.09 -4.01 -21.58
CA CYS A 147 4.09 -4.51 -22.52
C CYS A 147 5.08 -3.44 -23.03
N GLY A 148 4.78 -2.16 -22.94
CA GLY A 148 5.69 -1.05 -23.22
C GLY A 148 6.85 -0.88 -22.23
N GLY A 149 7.03 -1.85 -21.37
CA GLY A 149 8.00 -1.93 -20.28
C GLY A 149 7.35 -1.77 -18.92
N ALA A 150 7.94 -2.35 -17.85
CA ALA A 150 7.56 -2.23 -16.43
C ALA A 150 7.41 -0.75 -16.06
N THR A 151 6.41 -0.22 -16.60
CA THR A 151 6.27 1.20 -16.89
C THR A 151 5.41 1.84 -15.86
N GLY A 152 4.92 0.99 -14.97
CA GLY A 152 4.09 1.44 -13.93
C GLY A 152 4.74 2.54 -13.09
N SER A 153 5.48 2.18 -12.07
CA SER A 153 6.03 3.14 -11.10
C SER A 153 7.38 3.72 -11.50
N SER A 154 8.17 3.01 -12.31
CA SER A 154 9.59 3.31 -12.53
C SER A 154 9.90 4.25 -13.70
N LYS A 155 8.95 4.56 -14.58
CA LYS A 155 9.16 5.53 -15.68
C LYS A 155 8.87 6.96 -15.23
N SER A 156 9.75 7.86 -15.65
CA SER A 156 9.48 9.31 -15.59
C SER A 156 8.33 9.66 -16.51
N HIS A 157 7.41 10.48 -16.05
CA HIS A 157 6.38 11.06 -16.90
C HIS A 157 7.01 12.07 -17.87
N THR A 158 6.63 11.99 -19.15
CA THR A 158 7.07 12.93 -20.21
C THR A 158 5.86 13.54 -20.89
N VAL A 159 6.08 14.60 -21.65
CA VAL A 159 5.01 15.26 -22.43
C VAL A 159 4.30 14.29 -23.39
N GLU A 160 5.01 13.27 -23.87
CA GLU A 160 4.50 12.28 -24.84
C GLU A 160 3.79 11.08 -24.16
N SER A 161 3.95 10.92 -22.83
CA SER A 161 3.43 9.76 -22.10
C SER A 161 1.93 9.56 -22.26
N LEU A 162 1.15 10.64 -22.28
CA LEU A 162 -0.31 10.56 -22.46
C LEU A 162 -0.73 9.97 -23.81
N GLY A 163 0.03 10.27 -24.88
CA GLY A 163 -0.28 9.80 -26.22
C GLY A 163 0.11 8.34 -26.47
N HIS A 164 1.18 7.87 -25.85
CA HIS A 164 1.76 6.55 -26.13
C HIS A 164 1.35 5.45 -25.14
N CYS A 165 1.14 5.80 -23.86
CA CYS A 165 0.95 4.80 -22.81
C CYS A 165 -0.52 4.56 -22.42
N GLY A 166 -1.47 5.39 -22.85
CA GLY A 166 -2.87 5.31 -22.38
C GLY A 166 -3.58 3.98 -22.70
N ALA A 167 -3.23 3.32 -23.80
CA ALA A 167 -3.80 2.02 -24.18
C ALA A 167 -3.19 0.83 -23.39
N GLU A 168 -2.01 1.01 -22.82
CA GLU A 168 -1.24 -0.04 -22.11
C GLU A 168 -1.41 0.04 -20.60
N VAL A 169 -2.09 1.07 -20.07
CA VAL A 169 -2.40 1.14 -18.64
C VAL A 169 -3.25 -0.06 -18.27
N GLN A 170 -2.82 -0.74 -17.25
CA GLN A 170 -3.53 -1.87 -16.67
C GLN A 170 -4.93 -1.46 -16.24
N LYS A 171 -5.92 -2.29 -16.55
CA LYS A 171 -7.33 -2.07 -16.18
C LYS A 171 -7.77 -3.15 -15.23
N GLY A 172 -8.11 -2.77 -14.01
CA GLY A 172 -8.57 -3.69 -12.99
C GLY A 172 -9.94 -4.29 -13.32
N ASN A 173 -10.12 -5.55 -12.93
CA ASN A 173 -11.38 -6.30 -13.02
C ASN A 173 -11.77 -6.79 -11.62
N ALA A 174 -12.43 -5.92 -10.85
CA ALA A 174 -12.80 -6.22 -9.47
C ALA A 174 -13.63 -7.51 -9.29
N PRO A 175 -14.58 -7.86 -10.16
CA PRO A 175 -15.26 -9.15 -10.07
C PRO A 175 -14.33 -10.36 -10.15
N GLU A 176 -13.30 -10.31 -10.98
CA GLU A 176 -12.32 -11.41 -11.08
C GLU A 176 -11.46 -11.50 -9.81
N GLU A 177 -11.03 -10.36 -9.27
CA GLU A 177 -10.33 -10.29 -7.98
C GLU A 177 -11.17 -10.87 -6.83
N ARG A 178 -12.49 -10.60 -6.82
CA ARG A 178 -13.39 -11.16 -5.82
C ARG A 178 -13.45 -12.69 -5.87
N LYS A 179 -13.44 -13.27 -7.05
CA LYS A 179 -13.40 -14.74 -7.22
C LYS A 179 -12.10 -15.32 -6.68
N LEU A 180 -10.95 -14.68 -6.98
CA LEU A 180 -9.65 -15.07 -6.42
C LEU A 180 -9.66 -15.04 -4.89
N GLN A 181 -10.14 -13.96 -4.28
CA GLN A 181 -10.25 -13.87 -2.82
C GLN A 181 -11.13 -14.98 -2.23
N ARG A 182 -12.24 -15.34 -2.88
CA ARG A 182 -13.13 -16.40 -2.42
C ARG A 182 -12.45 -17.75 -2.51
N LEU A 183 -11.78 -18.03 -3.62
CA LEU A 183 -11.02 -19.27 -3.82
C LEU A 183 -9.94 -19.45 -2.73
N PHE A 184 -9.13 -18.41 -2.50
CA PHE A 184 -8.06 -18.45 -1.51
C PHE A 184 -8.55 -18.43 -0.05
N ARG A 185 -9.82 -18.09 0.20
CA ARG A 185 -10.42 -18.22 1.52
C ARG A 185 -10.83 -19.65 1.86
N ASN A 186 -10.87 -20.55 0.88
CA ASN A 186 -11.21 -21.96 1.06
C ASN A 186 -9.99 -22.73 1.62
N PRO A 187 -10.06 -23.31 2.84
CA PRO A 187 -8.96 -24.10 3.41
C PRO A 187 -8.56 -25.31 2.56
N GLY A 188 -9.54 -25.90 1.84
CA GLY A 188 -9.29 -27.01 0.93
C GLY A 188 -8.37 -26.64 -0.23
N VAL A 189 -8.40 -25.37 -0.67
CA VAL A 189 -7.57 -24.82 -1.73
C VAL A 189 -6.20 -24.42 -1.19
N THR A 190 -6.17 -23.59 -0.16
CA THR A 190 -4.92 -23.00 0.34
C THR A 190 -3.92 -24.04 0.83
N ARG A 191 -4.40 -25.15 1.37
CA ARG A 191 -3.55 -26.26 1.84
C ARG A 191 -2.93 -27.10 0.72
N MET A 192 -3.42 -27.02 -0.51
CA MET A 192 -2.80 -27.64 -1.68
C MET A 192 -1.65 -26.80 -2.26
N ILE A 193 -1.67 -25.46 -2.00
CA ILE A 193 -0.71 -24.53 -2.58
C ILE A 193 0.62 -24.61 -1.81
N LYS A 194 1.70 -25.04 -2.48
CA LYS A 194 3.07 -25.04 -1.95
C LYS A 194 3.68 -23.63 -1.98
N ARG A 195 3.64 -22.99 -3.14
CA ARG A 195 4.05 -21.58 -3.37
C ARG A 195 3.04 -20.86 -4.26
N CYS A 196 3.02 -19.56 -4.15
CA CYS A 196 2.13 -18.70 -4.92
C CYS A 196 2.76 -17.32 -5.12
N ASN A 197 2.52 -16.74 -6.29
CA ASN A 197 2.86 -15.34 -6.62
C ASN A 197 1.68 -14.66 -7.33
N ASP A 198 1.56 -13.34 -7.17
CA ASP A 198 0.71 -12.52 -7.99
C ASP A 198 1.41 -12.13 -9.30
N PHE A 199 0.66 -11.58 -10.25
CA PHE A 199 1.19 -11.05 -11.48
C PHE A 199 1.32 -9.53 -11.39
N GLY A 200 2.56 -9.07 -11.44
CA GLY A 200 2.95 -7.68 -11.54
C GLY A 200 3.90 -7.46 -12.71
N ALA A 201 4.88 -6.59 -12.53
CA ALA A 201 5.92 -6.29 -13.52
C ALA A 201 6.67 -7.56 -13.94
N GLY A 202 6.91 -7.71 -15.26
CA GLY A 202 7.57 -8.88 -15.83
C GLY A 202 6.67 -10.10 -16.07
N GLY A 203 5.38 -10.01 -15.72
CA GLY A 203 4.34 -10.98 -16.09
C GLY A 203 4.68 -12.42 -15.75
N VAL A 204 4.47 -13.33 -16.70
CA VAL A 204 4.75 -14.77 -16.59
C VAL A 204 6.21 -15.04 -16.22
N SER A 205 7.14 -14.28 -16.81
CA SER A 205 8.59 -14.47 -16.60
C SER A 205 8.99 -14.26 -15.13
N VAL A 206 8.34 -13.34 -14.42
CA VAL A 206 8.62 -13.03 -13.02
C VAL A 206 7.69 -13.82 -12.10
N ALA A 207 6.38 -13.68 -12.25
CA ALA A 207 5.42 -14.30 -11.35
C ALA A 207 5.56 -15.82 -11.24
N ILE A 208 5.85 -16.49 -12.36
CA ILE A 208 6.14 -17.93 -12.39
C ILE A 208 7.62 -18.19 -12.18
N GLY A 209 8.49 -17.42 -12.84
CA GLY A 209 9.94 -17.63 -12.81
C GLY A 209 10.59 -17.55 -11.42
N GLU A 210 9.96 -16.88 -10.46
CA GLU A 210 10.44 -16.77 -9.07
C GLU A 210 9.91 -17.86 -8.12
N LEU A 211 8.99 -18.72 -8.59
CA LEU A 211 8.38 -19.73 -7.71
C LEU A 211 9.38 -20.80 -7.27
N THR A 212 10.36 -21.14 -8.12
CA THR A 212 11.39 -22.14 -7.81
C THR A 212 12.56 -22.04 -8.78
N ASP A 213 13.67 -22.75 -8.49
CA ASP A 213 14.93 -22.65 -9.25
C ASP A 213 14.85 -23.25 -10.65
N GLY A 214 14.13 -24.35 -10.82
CA GLY A 214 13.99 -25.06 -12.08
C GLY A 214 12.56 -25.05 -12.59
N LEU A 215 12.32 -24.48 -13.79
CA LEU A 215 11.00 -24.32 -14.39
C LEU A 215 11.02 -24.46 -15.90
N GLU A 216 10.07 -25.19 -16.43
CA GLU A 216 9.75 -25.24 -17.86
C GLU A 216 8.33 -24.68 -18.07
N ILE A 217 8.23 -23.53 -18.74
CA ILE A 217 7.00 -22.77 -18.95
C ILE A 217 6.58 -22.87 -20.41
N ASP A 218 5.33 -23.31 -20.66
CA ASP A 218 4.72 -23.30 -22.00
C ASP A 218 3.88 -22.02 -22.20
N LEU A 219 4.41 -21.06 -22.94
CA LEU A 219 3.71 -19.82 -23.27
C LEU A 219 2.48 -20.05 -24.17
N ASN A 220 2.39 -21.20 -24.86
CA ASN A 220 1.19 -21.52 -25.67
C ASN A 220 -0.02 -21.82 -24.79
N ALA A 221 0.21 -22.36 -23.59
CA ALA A 221 -0.85 -22.69 -22.63
C ALA A 221 -1.42 -21.45 -21.92
N VAL A 222 -0.72 -20.30 -21.96
CA VAL A 222 -1.16 -19.07 -21.27
C VAL A 222 -2.45 -18.52 -21.89
N PRO A 223 -3.53 -18.33 -21.13
CA PRO A 223 -4.80 -17.79 -21.64
C PRO A 223 -4.64 -16.35 -22.14
N LYS A 224 -5.22 -16.04 -23.29
CA LYS A 224 -5.11 -14.75 -23.97
C LYS A 224 -6.46 -14.07 -24.12
N LYS A 225 -6.50 -12.74 -24.00
CA LYS A 225 -7.70 -11.92 -24.24
C LYS A 225 -8.10 -11.92 -25.70
N TYR A 226 -7.10 -11.99 -26.61
CA TYR A 226 -7.26 -11.91 -28.06
C TYR A 226 -6.05 -12.55 -28.75
N ASP A 227 -6.21 -12.86 -30.02
CA ASP A 227 -5.13 -13.38 -30.87
C ASP A 227 -4.16 -12.27 -31.28
N GLY A 228 -2.93 -12.65 -31.70
CA GLY A 228 -1.92 -11.75 -32.23
C GLY A 228 -0.88 -11.28 -31.19
N LEU A 229 -0.93 -11.81 -29.96
CA LEU A 229 0.17 -11.64 -29.01
C LEU A 229 1.37 -12.51 -29.43
N ASP A 230 2.55 -11.94 -29.38
CA ASP A 230 3.80 -12.70 -29.57
C ASP A 230 4.32 -13.30 -28.25
N GLY A 231 5.40 -14.09 -28.34
CA GLY A 231 5.96 -14.76 -27.17
C GLY A 231 6.50 -13.80 -26.12
N THR A 232 7.05 -12.65 -26.53
CA THR A 232 7.55 -11.62 -25.62
C THR A 232 6.39 -10.95 -24.88
N GLU A 233 5.36 -10.53 -25.61
CA GLU A 233 4.16 -9.91 -25.02
C GLU A 233 3.48 -10.85 -24.01
N ILE A 234 3.39 -12.15 -24.32
CA ILE A 234 2.82 -13.15 -23.39
C ILE A 234 3.70 -13.29 -22.15
N ALA A 235 5.03 -13.31 -22.32
CA ALA A 235 5.98 -13.55 -21.23
C ALA A 235 6.05 -12.39 -20.24
N ILE A 236 5.91 -11.13 -20.70
CA ILE A 236 6.13 -9.94 -19.87
C ILE A 236 4.85 -9.16 -19.53
N SER A 237 3.70 -9.53 -20.10
CA SER A 237 2.44 -8.83 -19.86
C SER A 237 2.07 -8.73 -18.39
N GLU A 238 1.70 -7.54 -17.95
CA GLU A 238 1.27 -7.22 -16.59
C GLU A 238 -0.26 -7.27 -16.41
N SER A 239 -0.98 -8.04 -17.23
CA SER A 239 -2.44 -8.18 -17.07
C SER A 239 -2.80 -8.59 -15.64
N GLN A 240 -3.74 -7.86 -15.06
CA GLN A 240 -4.08 -7.94 -13.64
C GLN A 240 -5.02 -9.12 -13.31
N GLU A 241 -5.30 -9.30 -12.02
CA GLU A 241 -6.16 -10.36 -11.45
C GLU A 241 -5.74 -11.76 -11.87
N ARG A 242 -4.43 -11.99 -11.87
CA ARG A 242 -3.84 -13.30 -12.13
C ARG A 242 -2.99 -13.75 -10.94
N MET A 243 -3.01 -15.04 -10.68
CA MET A 243 -2.15 -15.68 -9.67
C MET A 243 -1.47 -16.90 -10.30
N ALA A 244 -0.25 -17.19 -9.86
CA ALA A 244 0.45 -18.44 -10.16
C ALA A 244 0.60 -19.26 -8.88
N VAL A 245 0.18 -20.51 -8.91
CA VAL A 245 0.25 -21.44 -7.77
C VAL A 245 0.99 -22.71 -8.15
N VAL A 246 1.78 -23.24 -7.21
CA VAL A 246 2.43 -24.54 -7.35
C VAL A 246 1.68 -25.55 -6.53
N VAL A 247 1.24 -26.63 -7.17
CA VAL A 247 0.53 -27.75 -6.55
C VAL A 247 1.18 -29.09 -6.90
N ALA A 248 0.97 -30.10 -6.05
CA ALA A 248 1.40 -31.46 -6.37
C ALA A 248 0.58 -32.03 -7.56
N PRO A 249 1.14 -32.92 -8.40
CA PRO A 249 0.46 -33.48 -9.55
C PRO A 249 -0.91 -34.13 -9.22
N GLU A 250 -0.99 -34.80 -8.08
CA GLU A 250 -2.22 -35.46 -7.58
C GLU A 250 -3.30 -34.47 -7.15
N ASP A 251 -2.96 -33.22 -6.86
CA ASP A 251 -3.90 -32.19 -6.43
C ASP A 251 -4.45 -31.34 -7.60
N VAL A 252 -3.89 -31.46 -8.81
CA VAL A 252 -4.22 -30.61 -9.97
C VAL A 252 -5.72 -30.64 -10.29
N GLU A 253 -6.28 -31.82 -10.52
CA GLU A 253 -7.70 -31.98 -10.91
C GLU A 253 -8.63 -31.41 -9.84
N LYS A 254 -8.30 -31.63 -8.57
CA LYS A 254 -9.08 -31.12 -7.45
C LYS A 254 -9.00 -29.60 -7.35
N PHE A 255 -7.81 -29.02 -7.57
CA PHE A 255 -7.61 -27.57 -7.59
C PHE A 255 -8.41 -26.92 -8.73
N LEU A 256 -8.35 -27.48 -9.95
CA LEU A 256 -9.13 -27.01 -11.10
C LEU A 256 -10.64 -27.08 -10.84
N GLY A 257 -11.09 -28.12 -10.13
CA GLY A 257 -12.49 -28.25 -9.70
C GLY A 257 -12.93 -27.07 -8.82
N PHE A 258 -12.16 -26.72 -7.80
CA PHE A 258 -12.44 -25.56 -6.94
C PHE A 258 -12.40 -24.22 -7.69
N ALA A 259 -11.45 -24.05 -8.62
CA ALA A 259 -11.41 -22.85 -9.45
C ALA A 259 -12.67 -22.72 -10.33
N ASN A 260 -13.13 -23.83 -10.90
CA ASN A 260 -14.36 -23.87 -11.70
C ASN A 260 -15.62 -23.56 -10.87
N GLU A 261 -15.69 -23.98 -9.60
CA GLU A 261 -16.80 -23.63 -8.69
C GLU A 261 -16.91 -22.11 -8.48
N GLU A 262 -15.79 -21.39 -8.52
CA GLU A 262 -15.73 -19.91 -8.44
C GLU A 262 -15.81 -19.22 -9.81
N ASN A 263 -16.02 -19.96 -10.91
CA ASN A 263 -15.96 -19.45 -12.29
C ASN A 263 -14.62 -18.74 -12.61
N LEU A 264 -13.52 -19.30 -12.14
CA LEU A 264 -12.17 -18.86 -12.47
C LEU A 264 -11.58 -19.75 -13.55
N GLU A 265 -10.97 -19.13 -14.57
CA GLU A 265 -10.12 -19.85 -15.50
C GLU A 265 -8.83 -20.26 -14.78
N ALA A 266 -8.47 -21.51 -14.85
CA ALA A 266 -7.25 -22.05 -14.24
C ALA A 266 -6.62 -23.06 -15.22
N VAL A 267 -5.35 -22.85 -15.56
CA VAL A 267 -4.66 -23.62 -16.59
C VAL A 267 -3.27 -24.01 -16.12
N PRO A 268 -2.87 -25.30 -16.19
CA PRO A 268 -1.47 -25.71 -16.04
C PRO A 268 -0.61 -25.07 -17.13
N VAL A 269 0.42 -24.33 -16.75
CA VAL A 269 1.28 -23.60 -17.69
C VAL A 269 2.77 -23.89 -17.54
N ALA A 270 3.18 -24.56 -16.45
CA ALA A 270 4.56 -24.92 -16.24
C ALA A 270 4.72 -26.17 -15.37
N VAL A 271 5.90 -26.77 -15.45
CA VAL A 271 6.33 -27.91 -14.64
C VAL A 271 7.62 -27.54 -13.93
N VAL A 272 7.72 -27.91 -12.65
CA VAL A 272 8.96 -27.79 -11.89
C VAL A 272 9.95 -28.86 -12.36
N THR A 273 11.18 -28.44 -12.67
CA THR A 273 12.24 -29.31 -13.16
C THR A 273 13.37 -29.52 -12.17
N LYS A 274 14.18 -30.55 -12.38
CA LYS A 274 15.35 -30.81 -11.55
C LYS A 274 16.53 -29.88 -11.87
N GLU A 275 16.68 -29.51 -13.15
CA GLU A 275 17.71 -28.57 -13.56
C GLU A 275 17.35 -27.15 -13.09
N PRO A 276 18.26 -26.42 -12.45
CA PRO A 276 18.01 -25.06 -11.97
C PRO A 276 18.12 -24.06 -13.15
N ARG A 277 17.13 -24.07 -14.01
CA ARG A 277 17.03 -23.21 -15.19
C ARG A 277 15.62 -22.70 -15.37
N LEU A 278 15.50 -21.48 -15.84
CA LEU A 278 14.25 -20.91 -16.33
C LEU A 278 14.18 -21.13 -17.84
N VAL A 279 13.26 -21.98 -18.29
CA VAL A 279 13.04 -22.28 -19.71
C VAL A 279 11.62 -21.85 -20.09
N LEU A 280 11.51 -21.02 -21.14
CA LEU A 280 10.24 -20.65 -21.73
C LEU A 280 10.18 -21.17 -23.16
N SER A 281 9.10 -21.88 -23.51
CA SER A 281 8.86 -22.39 -24.86
C SER A 281 7.66 -21.70 -25.50
N TRP A 282 7.76 -21.41 -26.79
CA TRP A 282 6.69 -20.83 -27.60
C TRP A 282 6.73 -21.34 -29.03
N ARG A 283 5.58 -21.87 -29.53
CA ARG A 283 5.45 -22.42 -30.88
C ARG A 283 6.51 -23.48 -31.20
N GLY A 284 6.80 -24.36 -30.23
CA GLY A 284 7.75 -25.45 -30.38
C GLY A 284 9.25 -25.03 -30.38
N LYS A 285 9.55 -23.83 -29.93
CA LYS A 285 10.92 -23.31 -29.77
C LYS A 285 11.15 -22.82 -28.35
N GLU A 286 12.33 -23.08 -27.81
CA GLU A 286 12.83 -22.41 -26.63
C GLU A 286 13.10 -20.95 -26.98
N VAL A 287 12.44 -20.02 -26.29
CA VAL A 287 12.63 -18.57 -26.48
C VAL A 287 13.44 -17.95 -25.35
N VAL A 288 13.48 -18.62 -24.18
CA VAL A 288 14.33 -18.30 -23.04
C VAL A 288 14.88 -19.59 -22.47
N ASN A 289 16.18 -19.61 -22.14
CA ASN A 289 16.83 -20.72 -21.45
C ASN A 289 18.01 -20.17 -20.62
N ILE A 290 17.74 -19.79 -19.37
CA ILE A 290 18.69 -19.08 -18.50
C ILE A 290 18.93 -19.91 -17.23
N SER A 291 20.20 -20.04 -16.81
CA SER A 291 20.52 -20.72 -15.55
C SER A 291 20.09 -19.90 -14.33
N ARG A 292 19.66 -20.55 -13.27
CA ARG A 292 19.34 -19.88 -12.00
C ARG A 292 20.54 -19.11 -11.45
N ALA A 293 21.73 -19.68 -11.54
CA ALA A 293 22.95 -19.01 -11.12
C ALA A 293 23.19 -17.66 -11.80
N PHE A 294 22.78 -17.51 -13.06
CA PHE A 294 22.83 -16.21 -13.74
C PHE A 294 21.76 -15.24 -13.21
N LEU A 295 20.54 -15.73 -13.02
CA LEU A 295 19.45 -14.90 -12.47
C LEU A 295 19.75 -14.40 -11.05
N ASP A 296 20.45 -15.20 -10.25
CA ASP A 296 20.79 -14.90 -8.86
C ASP A 296 21.99 -13.94 -8.71
N THR A 297 22.61 -13.50 -9.81
CA THR A 297 23.73 -12.53 -9.74
C THR A 297 23.32 -11.13 -9.31
N ASN A 298 22.02 -10.83 -9.24
CA ASN A 298 21.47 -9.50 -8.96
C ASN A 298 21.98 -8.37 -9.90
N GLY A 299 22.50 -8.75 -11.07
CA GLY A 299 23.02 -7.82 -12.06
C GLY A 299 24.44 -7.29 -11.74
N ALA A 300 24.81 -6.17 -12.35
CA ALA A 300 26.10 -5.53 -12.13
C ALA A 300 26.13 -4.83 -10.76
N HIS A 301 27.27 -4.96 -10.07
CA HIS A 301 27.51 -4.18 -8.85
C HIS A 301 27.48 -2.69 -9.17
N GLN A 302 26.68 -1.95 -8.42
CA GLN A 302 26.55 -0.50 -8.60
C GLN A 302 27.02 0.22 -7.34
N GLU A 303 27.76 1.29 -7.54
CA GLU A 303 28.23 2.18 -6.49
C GLU A 303 27.76 3.59 -6.79
N THR A 304 27.40 4.33 -5.74
CA THR A 304 27.04 5.74 -5.84
C THR A 304 27.64 6.53 -4.69
N THR A 305 27.77 7.83 -4.88
CA THR A 305 28.18 8.78 -3.85
C THR A 305 26.97 9.60 -3.44
N VAL A 306 26.80 9.82 -2.16
CA VAL A 306 25.73 10.65 -1.60
C VAL A 306 26.35 11.90 -0.99
N GLU A 307 25.91 13.09 -1.44
CA GLU A 307 26.22 14.36 -0.79
C GLU A 307 24.98 14.82 -0.03
N VAL A 308 25.00 14.70 1.31
CA VAL A 308 23.85 15.04 2.16
C VAL A 308 23.68 16.54 2.23
N GLU A 309 22.50 17.02 1.85
CA GLU A 309 22.12 18.43 1.98
C GLU A 309 21.59 18.69 3.39
N ILE A 310 22.13 19.71 4.05
CA ILE A 310 21.70 20.16 5.37
C ILE A 310 20.45 21.03 5.21
N PRO A 311 19.39 20.84 6.04
CA PRO A 311 18.21 21.69 6.01
C PRO A 311 18.54 23.18 6.15
N ASN A 312 17.88 24.03 5.38
CA ASN A 312 18.03 25.46 5.50
C ASN A 312 17.50 25.96 6.85
N LYS A 313 18.17 26.91 7.48
CA LYS A 313 17.66 27.55 8.69
C LYS A 313 16.41 28.39 8.40
N ASP A 314 16.38 29.03 7.23
CA ASP A 314 15.20 29.75 6.76
C ASP A 314 14.15 28.72 6.29
N GLY A 315 12.92 28.82 6.77
CA GLY A 315 11.85 27.86 6.48
C GLY A 315 11.78 26.70 7.46
N ASN A 316 12.36 26.81 8.64
CA ASN A 316 12.19 25.86 9.72
C ASN A 316 10.75 25.93 10.27
N LEU A 317 9.94 24.94 9.96
CA LEU A 317 8.52 24.89 10.34
C LEU A 317 8.29 24.91 11.86
N PHE A 318 9.27 24.53 12.67
CA PHE A 318 9.17 24.58 14.14
C PHE A 318 9.39 25.98 14.72
N GLU A 319 10.04 26.87 13.97
CA GLU A 319 10.36 28.24 14.39
C GLU A 319 9.46 29.27 13.71
N GLU A 320 8.84 28.96 12.58
CA GLU A 320 7.96 29.88 11.87
C GLU A 320 6.70 30.19 12.67
N ARG A 321 6.57 31.45 13.07
CA ARG A 321 5.37 31.99 13.69
C ARG A 321 4.89 33.17 12.86
N PRO A 322 3.83 32.95 12.02
CA PRO A 322 3.31 34.05 11.21
C PRO A 322 2.71 35.14 12.12
N ASP A 323 3.03 36.39 11.82
CA ASP A 323 2.37 37.54 12.44
C ASP A 323 0.92 37.60 11.99
N VAL A 324 0.00 37.24 12.89
CA VAL A 324 -1.44 37.24 12.60
C VAL A 324 -2.06 38.57 13.00
N VAL A 325 -2.29 39.44 12.02
CA VAL A 325 -2.93 40.77 12.24
C VAL A 325 -4.45 40.62 12.35
N ASP A 326 -5.09 39.84 11.49
CA ASP A 326 -6.51 39.53 11.53
C ASP A 326 -6.71 38.04 11.81
N VAL A 327 -6.98 37.73 13.06
CA VAL A 327 -7.19 36.35 13.53
C VAL A 327 -8.37 35.67 12.82
N LYS A 328 -9.46 36.41 12.58
CA LYS A 328 -10.65 35.85 11.93
C LYS A 328 -10.38 35.51 10.46
N ALA A 329 -9.73 36.41 9.74
CA ALA A 329 -9.38 36.17 8.34
C ALA A 329 -8.42 34.98 8.23
N LYS A 330 -7.37 34.92 9.08
CA LYS A 330 -6.41 33.81 9.09
C LYS A 330 -7.05 32.47 9.48
N TRP A 331 -7.98 32.49 10.44
CA TRP A 331 -8.75 31.29 10.81
C TRP A 331 -9.56 30.74 9.63
N LEU A 332 -10.29 31.60 8.93
CA LEU A 332 -11.09 31.20 7.76
C LEU A 332 -10.21 30.74 6.60
N GLU A 333 -9.08 31.38 6.35
CA GLU A 333 -8.08 30.96 5.37
C GLU A 333 -7.56 29.54 5.71
N THR A 334 -7.16 29.30 6.96
CA THR A 334 -6.67 27.99 7.41
C THR A 334 -7.73 26.91 7.27
N LEU A 335 -8.99 27.19 7.62
CA LEU A 335 -10.09 26.23 7.45
C LEU A 335 -10.41 25.93 5.98
N ALA A 336 -10.06 26.81 5.06
CA ALA A 336 -10.23 26.63 3.63
C ALA A 336 -9.04 25.93 2.95
N ASP A 337 -7.91 25.77 3.65
CA ASP A 337 -6.75 25.04 3.14
C ASP A 337 -7.11 23.58 2.85
N LEU A 338 -6.63 23.05 1.73
CA LEU A 338 -6.95 21.68 1.29
C LEU A 338 -6.44 20.60 2.25
N ASN A 339 -5.38 20.87 3.01
CA ASN A 339 -4.86 19.96 4.02
C ASN A 339 -5.58 20.08 5.39
N VAL A 340 -6.47 21.06 5.55
CA VAL A 340 -7.19 21.33 6.79
C VAL A 340 -8.70 21.14 6.64
N CYS A 341 -9.27 21.47 5.48
CA CYS A 341 -10.71 21.34 5.24
C CYS A 341 -11.16 19.87 5.29
N SER A 342 -12.42 19.64 5.66
CA SER A 342 -12.98 18.30 5.73
C SER A 342 -12.95 17.58 4.37
N GLN A 343 -12.40 16.39 4.33
CA GLN A 343 -12.40 15.50 3.18
C GLN A 343 -13.59 14.53 3.14
N LYS A 344 -14.64 14.78 3.94
CA LYS A 344 -15.79 13.88 4.07
C LYS A 344 -16.44 13.52 2.74
N GLY A 345 -16.58 14.47 1.82
CA GLY A 345 -17.13 14.22 0.49
C GLY A 345 -16.27 13.26 -0.37
N LEU A 346 -14.95 13.26 -0.19
CA LEU A 346 -14.07 12.27 -0.80
C LEU A 346 -14.27 10.90 -0.12
N VAL A 347 -14.26 10.86 1.20
CA VAL A 347 -14.34 9.63 1.99
C VAL A 347 -15.66 8.88 1.76
N GLU A 348 -16.77 9.59 1.60
CA GLU A 348 -18.10 9.00 1.34
C GLU A 348 -18.25 8.27 0.00
N MET A 349 -17.25 8.37 -0.90
CA MET A 349 -17.20 7.56 -2.12
C MET A 349 -16.82 6.10 -1.83
N PHE A 350 -16.22 5.82 -0.69
CA PHE A 350 -15.68 4.53 -0.29
C PHE A 350 -16.59 3.85 0.72
N ASP A 351 -16.88 2.56 0.51
CA ASP A 351 -17.61 1.79 1.50
C ASP A 351 -16.68 1.39 2.66
N GLY A 352 -16.89 1.99 3.83
CA GLY A 352 -16.15 1.68 5.06
C GLY A 352 -16.78 0.57 5.90
N SER A 353 -18.01 0.12 5.59
CA SER A 353 -18.82 -0.76 6.44
C SER A 353 -18.95 -2.20 5.94
N ILE A 354 -18.65 -2.44 4.67
CA ILE A 354 -18.90 -3.73 4.03
C ILE A 354 -18.16 -4.87 4.73
N GLY A 355 -18.81 -6.02 4.85
CA GLY A 355 -18.30 -7.16 5.58
C GLY A 355 -18.54 -7.10 7.10
N ALA A 356 -19.12 -6.01 7.62
CA ALA A 356 -19.48 -5.80 9.02
C ALA A 356 -18.33 -6.06 10.03
N GLY A 357 -17.09 -5.88 9.58
CA GLY A 357 -15.90 -6.03 10.42
C GLY A 357 -15.35 -4.71 10.97
N SER A 358 -15.71 -3.56 10.36
CA SER A 358 -15.24 -2.26 10.77
C SER A 358 -15.74 -1.91 12.17
N VAL A 359 -14.83 -1.49 13.03
CA VAL A 359 -15.13 -0.98 14.37
C VAL A 359 -15.28 0.54 14.30
N PHE A 360 -14.38 1.19 13.55
CA PHE A 360 -14.49 2.59 13.23
C PHE A 360 -15.01 2.79 11.79
N MET A 361 -15.95 3.71 11.65
CA MET A 361 -16.20 4.37 10.38
C MET A 361 -15.19 5.52 10.22
N PRO A 362 -14.82 5.92 8.99
CA PRO A 362 -13.86 7.01 8.76
C PRO A 362 -14.22 8.33 9.46
N TYR A 363 -15.50 8.57 9.66
CA TYR A 363 -16.05 9.65 10.49
C TYR A 363 -16.96 9.05 11.54
N GLY A 364 -16.60 9.20 12.80
CA GLY A 364 -17.33 8.69 13.96
C GLY A 364 -18.15 9.76 14.69
N GLY A 365 -18.62 9.39 15.88
CA GLY A 365 -19.48 10.21 16.72
C GLY A 365 -20.95 10.20 16.27
N GLN A 366 -21.83 10.69 17.15
CA GLN A 366 -23.29 10.72 16.93
C GLN A 366 -23.69 11.35 15.57
N TYR A 367 -22.94 12.33 15.09
CA TYR A 367 -23.22 13.06 13.85
C TYR A 367 -22.35 12.64 12.68
N GLN A 368 -21.46 11.64 12.87
CA GLN A 368 -20.49 11.20 11.86
C GLN A 368 -19.67 12.37 11.26
N LEU A 369 -19.16 13.23 12.14
CA LEU A 369 -18.38 14.41 11.77
C LEU A 369 -16.95 14.38 12.32
N THR A 370 -16.65 13.47 13.25
CA THR A 370 -15.32 13.36 13.85
C THR A 370 -14.47 12.40 13.05
N GLU A 371 -13.41 12.91 12.43
CA GLU A 371 -12.45 12.09 11.68
C GLU A 371 -11.70 11.17 12.63
N THR A 372 -11.63 9.87 12.28
CA THR A 372 -10.88 8.88 13.05
C THR A 372 -9.39 8.91 12.71
N GLN A 373 -8.55 8.68 13.71
CA GLN A 373 -7.09 8.72 13.54
C GLN A 373 -6.51 7.41 13.00
N SER A 374 -7.25 6.32 13.14
CA SER A 374 -6.83 4.98 12.72
C SER A 374 -8.01 4.21 12.13
N MET A 375 -7.71 3.32 11.23
CA MET A 375 -8.62 2.30 10.75
C MET A 375 -8.65 1.14 11.75
N VAL A 376 -9.83 0.76 12.24
CA VAL A 376 -9.99 -0.35 13.20
C VAL A 376 -11.03 -1.34 12.71
N ALA A 377 -10.66 -2.63 12.69
CA ALA A 377 -11.57 -3.69 12.27
C ALA A 377 -11.33 -5.01 13.01
N LYS A 378 -12.39 -5.80 13.14
CA LYS A 378 -12.32 -7.18 13.66
C LYS A 378 -11.63 -8.09 12.66
N VAL A 379 -10.78 -8.98 13.15
CA VAL A 379 -10.19 -10.04 12.33
C VAL A 379 -11.30 -10.94 11.76
N PRO A 380 -11.33 -11.21 10.46
CA PRO A 380 -12.41 -11.98 9.83
C PRO A 380 -12.28 -13.49 10.15
N VAL A 381 -13.10 -13.99 11.05
CA VAL A 381 -13.20 -15.42 11.35
C VAL A 381 -14.35 -16.05 10.56
N GLN A 382 -14.14 -17.25 10.00
CA GLN A 382 -15.16 -17.91 9.15
C GLN A 382 -16.32 -18.48 9.96
N ASN A 383 -16.02 -19.10 11.10
CA ASN A 383 -17.03 -19.75 11.94
C ASN A 383 -16.78 -19.36 13.40
N GLY A 384 -17.53 -18.38 13.89
CA GLY A 384 -17.41 -17.94 15.28
C GLY A 384 -17.46 -16.41 15.43
N LYS A 385 -17.09 -15.95 16.62
CA LYS A 385 -16.99 -14.54 16.99
C LYS A 385 -15.57 -14.25 17.48
N THR A 386 -15.11 -13.04 17.29
CA THR A 386 -13.82 -12.57 17.81
C THR A 386 -13.98 -11.18 18.41
N ASP A 387 -13.20 -10.93 19.45
CA ASP A 387 -12.95 -9.64 20.06
C ASP A 387 -11.56 -9.08 19.68
N THR A 388 -10.83 -9.79 18.84
CA THR A 388 -9.53 -9.34 18.33
C THR A 388 -9.74 -8.38 17.17
N VAL A 389 -9.09 -7.22 17.27
CA VAL A 389 -9.11 -6.17 16.25
C VAL A 389 -7.70 -5.88 15.76
N THR A 390 -7.61 -5.38 14.55
CA THR A 390 -6.41 -4.73 14.03
C THR A 390 -6.65 -3.22 13.98
N MET A 391 -5.61 -2.47 14.30
CA MET A 391 -5.54 -1.02 14.16
C MET A 391 -4.46 -0.69 13.14
N MET A 392 -4.75 0.20 12.20
CA MET A 392 -3.78 0.71 11.22
C MET A 392 -3.89 2.22 11.11
N SER A 393 -2.75 2.88 11.13
CA SER A 393 -2.62 4.32 10.96
C SER A 393 -1.54 4.66 9.96
N TYR A 394 -1.43 5.93 9.59
CA TYR A 394 -0.31 6.44 8.82
C TYR A 394 0.24 7.73 9.45
N GLY A 395 1.46 8.12 9.05
CA GLY A 395 2.05 9.42 9.35
C GLY A 395 2.79 9.94 8.13
N PHE A 396 2.61 11.22 7.81
CA PHE A 396 3.31 11.90 6.72
C PHE A 396 2.96 13.39 6.65
N ASP A 397 3.98 14.23 6.56
CA ASP A 397 3.86 15.66 6.26
C ASP A 397 4.81 16.05 5.11
N PRO A 398 4.26 16.42 3.92
CA PRO A 398 5.08 16.77 2.77
C PRO A 398 5.86 18.08 2.92
N TYR A 399 5.39 19.01 3.75
CA TYR A 399 6.07 20.28 3.98
C TYR A 399 7.26 20.09 4.91
N LEU A 400 7.09 19.36 6.02
CA LEU A 400 8.19 18.99 6.91
C LEU A 400 9.24 18.16 6.15
N SER A 401 8.81 17.22 5.32
CA SER A 401 9.71 16.41 4.50
C SER A 401 10.46 17.25 3.44
N SER A 402 9.82 18.29 2.91
CA SER A 402 10.46 19.21 1.95
C SER A 402 11.52 20.09 2.61
N TRP A 403 11.30 20.50 3.86
CA TRP A 403 12.30 21.22 4.63
C TRP A 403 13.46 20.31 5.04
N SER A 404 13.15 19.14 5.59
CA SER A 404 14.13 18.14 6.03
C SER A 404 13.58 16.72 5.86
N PRO A 405 14.06 15.96 4.87
CA PRO A 405 13.63 14.56 4.70
C PRO A 405 13.91 13.70 5.92
N TYR A 406 14.97 13.98 6.67
CA TYR A 406 15.30 13.29 7.92
C TYR A 406 14.23 13.51 9.00
N HIS A 407 13.88 14.78 9.28
CA HIS A 407 12.83 15.11 10.24
C HIS A 407 11.47 14.61 9.76
N GLY A 408 11.14 14.82 8.47
CA GLY A 408 9.89 14.33 7.89
C GLY A 408 9.67 12.84 8.11
N ALA A 409 10.70 12.02 7.88
CA ALA A 409 10.61 10.58 8.10
C ALA A 409 10.55 10.21 9.59
N ALA A 410 11.35 10.86 10.46
CA ALA A 410 11.31 10.61 11.90
C ALA A 410 9.93 10.94 12.50
N TYR A 411 9.34 12.06 12.09
CA TYR A 411 8.00 12.45 12.52
C TYR A 411 6.89 11.62 11.87
N ALA A 412 7.05 11.15 10.63
CA ALA A 412 6.10 10.24 10.01
C ALA A 412 5.97 8.94 10.82
N VAL A 413 7.09 8.37 11.26
CA VAL A 413 7.08 7.19 12.15
C VAL A 413 6.43 7.54 13.48
N THR A 414 6.82 8.64 14.11
CA THR A 414 6.28 9.07 15.42
C THR A 414 4.79 9.32 15.36
N GLU A 415 4.29 10.00 14.31
CA GLU A 415 2.87 10.27 14.10
C GLU A 415 2.05 8.99 13.92
N SER A 416 2.56 8.04 13.11
CA SER A 416 1.86 6.76 12.93
C SER A 416 1.74 5.99 14.25
N VAL A 417 2.76 6.03 15.12
CA VAL A 417 2.70 5.45 16.48
C VAL A 417 1.69 6.21 17.35
N ALA A 418 1.75 7.55 17.35
CA ALA A 418 0.85 8.39 18.15
C ALA A 418 -0.63 8.09 17.85
N ARG A 419 -1.00 7.95 16.58
CA ARG A 419 -2.36 7.64 16.14
C ARG A 419 -2.84 6.26 16.61
N ILE A 420 -1.96 5.25 16.62
CA ILE A 420 -2.28 3.93 17.20
C ILE A 420 -2.52 4.04 18.71
N VAL A 421 -1.64 4.75 19.43
CA VAL A 421 -1.78 4.94 20.88
C VAL A 421 -3.04 5.72 21.21
N ALA A 422 -3.35 6.79 20.47
CA ALA A 422 -4.58 7.57 20.63
C ALA A 422 -5.86 6.74 20.40
N THR A 423 -5.75 5.64 19.67
CA THR A 423 -6.85 4.69 19.42
C THR A 423 -6.93 3.58 20.49
N GLY A 424 -6.06 3.61 21.51
CA GLY A 424 -6.00 2.62 22.58
C GLY A 424 -4.99 1.49 22.37
N GLY A 425 -4.22 1.52 21.27
CA GLY A 425 -3.19 0.52 20.97
C GLY A 425 -1.97 0.57 21.87
N ASP A 426 -1.23 -0.52 21.92
CA ASP A 426 0.01 -0.66 22.67
C ASP A 426 1.22 -0.45 21.75
N TYR A 427 1.92 0.68 21.89
CA TYR A 427 3.04 1.01 21.00
C TYR A 427 4.07 -0.12 20.89
N LYS A 428 4.29 -0.93 21.92
CA LYS A 428 5.28 -2.02 21.93
C LYS A 428 5.00 -3.14 20.93
N LYS A 429 3.77 -3.24 20.45
CA LYS A 429 3.34 -4.30 19.53
C LYS A 429 3.35 -3.86 18.07
N ILE A 430 3.55 -2.58 17.80
CA ILE A 430 3.50 -2.01 16.47
C ILE A 430 4.54 -2.63 15.53
N ARG A 431 4.14 -2.79 14.28
CA ARG A 431 5.01 -3.10 13.14
C ARG A 431 4.77 -2.08 12.05
N PHE A 432 5.84 -1.70 11.35
CA PHE A 432 5.77 -0.70 10.29
C PHE A 432 5.88 -1.33 8.90
N THR A 433 5.34 -0.61 7.93
CA THR A 433 5.75 -0.70 6.53
C THR A 433 5.82 0.72 5.97
N PHE A 434 6.79 0.96 5.08
CA PHE A 434 7.05 2.31 4.57
C PHE A 434 6.79 2.39 3.08
N GLN A 435 6.17 3.47 2.64
CA GLN A 435 6.13 3.86 1.23
C GLN A 435 7.07 5.04 1.03
N GLU A 436 8.05 4.84 0.16
CA GLU A 436 8.98 5.88 -0.25
C GLU A 436 8.65 6.36 -1.66
N TYR A 437 8.73 7.69 -1.88
CA TYR A 437 8.52 8.29 -3.18
C TYR A 437 9.38 9.54 -3.34
N PHE A 438 10.35 9.46 -4.25
CA PHE A 438 11.33 10.52 -4.45
C PHE A 438 11.43 10.92 -5.92
N ARG A 439 12.06 12.07 -6.14
CA ARG A 439 12.46 12.56 -7.45
C ARG A 439 13.31 11.55 -8.19
N ARG A 440 13.39 11.66 -9.52
CA ARG A 440 14.24 10.79 -10.32
C ARG A 440 15.71 10.91 -9.90
N MET A 441 16.33 9.79 -9.63
CA MET A 441 17.75 9.71 -9.35
C MET A 441 18.57 9.87 -10.64
N THR A 442 19.73 10.51 -10.52
CA THR A 442 20.71 10.73 -11.57
C THR A 442 22.11 10.46 -11.00
N GLU A 443 23.15 10.75 -11.78
CA GLU A 443 24.55 10.69 -11.30
C GLU A 443 24.92 11.83 -10.34
N ASP A 444 24.05 12.84 -10.17
CA ASP A 444 24.25 13.93 -9.21
C ASP A 444 24.15 13.42 -7.77
N PRO A 445 25.24 13.47 -6.96
CA PRO A 445 25.26 12.96 -5.60
C PRO A 445 24.24 13.64 -4.67
N LYS A 446 23.87 14.89 -4.94
CA LYS A 446 22.89 15.64 -4.15
C LYS A 446 21.47 15.12 -4.32
N ARG A 447 21.14 14.56 -5.47
CA ARG A 447 19.81 13.98 -5.66
C ARG A 447 19.56 12.77 -4.75
N TRP A 448 20.62 12.04 -4.39
CA TRP A 448 20.58 10.93 -3.44
C TRP A 448 20.42 11.36 -1.98
N SER A 449 20.64 12.64 -1.68
CA SER A 449 20.47 13.18 -0.32
C SER A 449 19.07 12.92 0.25
N GLN A 450 18.02 13.11 -0.55
CA GLN A 450 16.64 12.99 -0.08
C GLN A 450 16.27 11.57 0.39
N PRO A 451 16.39 10.52 -0.44
CA PRO A 451 16.09 9.16 0.01
C PRO A 451 17.00 8.70 1.14
N PHE A 452 18.30 9.04 1.08
CA PHE A 452 19.24 8.67 2.12
C PHE A 452 18.89 9.32 3.48
N SER A 453 18.58 10.61 3.51
CA SER A 453 18.21 11.31 4.73
C SER A 453 16.87 10.82 5.29
N ALA A 454 15.87 10.56 4.45
CA ALA A 454 14.59 10.02 4.87
C ALA A 454 14.76 8.60 5.48
N LEU A 455 15.54 7.75 4.82
CA LEU A 455 15.84 6.41 5.33
C LEU A 455 16.54 6.47 6.70
N LEU A 456 17.52 7.36 6.87
CA LEU A 456 18.20 7.57 8.16
C LEU A 456 17.24 8.07 9.24
N GLY A 457 16.32 8.99 8.92
CA GLY A 457 15.31 9.48 9.86
C GLY A 457 14.36 8.37 10.33
N ALA A 458 13.85 7.58 9.39
CA ALA A 458 13.01 6.43 9.70
C ALA A 458 13.77 5.35 10.50
N TYR A 459 15.04 5.09 10.16
CA TYR A 459 15.89 4.18 10.90
C TYR A 459 16.12 4.64 12.34
N ALA A 460 16.45 5.92 12.52
CA ALA A 460 16.65 6.50 13.86
C ALA A 460 15.38 6.37 14.72
N ALA A 461 14.20 6.63 14.14
CA ALA A 461 12.93 6.48 14.83
C ALA A 461 12.64 5.01 15.20
N GLN A 462 12.87 4.06 14.29
CA GLN A 462 12.71 2.64 14.58
C GLN A 462 13.63 2.17 15.72
N MET A 463 14.88 2.61 15.67
CA MET A 463 15.85 2.28 16.74
C MET A 463 15.46 2.94 18.07
N GLY A 464 15.00 4.20 18.04
CA GLY A 464 14.55 4.94 19.21
C GLY A 464 13.35 4.28 19.89
N PHE A 465 12.35 3.84 19.12
CA PHE A 465 11.19 3.11 19.65
C PHE A 465 11.47 1.61 19.94
N GLY A 466 12.52 1.03 19.38
CA GLY A 466 12.76 -0.42 19.44
C GLY A 466 11.72 -1.20 18.62
N LEU A 467 11.17 -0.64 17.54
CA LEU A 467 10.10 -1.21 16.74
C LEU A 467 10.57 -1.49 15.29
N PRO A 468 10.32 -2.70 14.78
CA PRO A 468 10.77 -3.08 13.44
C PRO A 468 9.77 -2.71 12.33
N SER A 469 10.30 -2.44 11.13
CA SER A 469 9.53 -2.53 9.89
C SER A 469 9.55 -3.96 9.34
N ILE A 470 8.47 -4.35 8.65
CA ILE A 470 8.33 -5.67 8.02
C ILE A 470 8.63 -5.64 6.52
N GLY A 471 8.73 -4.46 5.95
CA GLY A 471 8.97 -4.24 4.53
C GLY A 471 8.64 -2.82 4.11
N GLY A 472 8.55 -2.62 2.81
CA GLY A 472 8.23 -1.33 2.23
C GLY A 472 8.12 -1.40 0.71
N LYS A 473 7.83 -0.27 0.11
CA LYS A 473 7.78 -0.04 -1.34
C LYS A 473 8.43 1.31 -1.64
N ASP A 474 9.28 1.35 -2.66
CA ASP A 474 9.92 2.58 -3.10
C ASP A 474 9.60 2.92 -4.55
N SER A 475 9.72 4.21 -4.89
CA SER A 475 9.64 4.73 -6.24
C SER A 475 10.53 5.96 -6.39
N MET A 476 11.46 5.92 -7.35
CA MET A 476 12.40 7.00 -7.63
C MET A 476 12.10 7.68 -8.98
N SER A 477 10.83 7.93 -9.26
CA SER A 477 10.37 8.40 -10.59
C SER A 477 9.56 9.70 -10.54
N GLY A 478 9.63 10.43 -9.43
CA GLY A 478 8.80 11.59 -9.12
C GLY A 478 9.30 12.91 -9.72
N THR A 479 9.70 12.92 -10.99
CA THR A 479 10.15 14.14 -11.69
C THR A 479 9.36 14.33 -12.98
N PHE A 480 8.93 15.54 -13.24
CA PHE A 480 8.38 15.97 -14.52
C PHE A 480 8.99 17.33 -14.92
N ASN A 481 9.72 17.35 -16.03
CA ASN A 481 10.49 18.51 -16.47
C ASN A 481 11.43 19.03 -15.35
N TYR A 482 11.11 20.20 -14.80
CA TYR A 482 11.86 20.86 -13.72
C TYR A 482 11.19 20.75 -12.35
N ILE A 483 10.05 20.05 -12.26
CA ILE A 483 9.31 19.88 -11.01
C ILE A 483 9.63 18.49 -10.44
N ASP A 484 9.96 18.46 -9.15
CA ASP A 484 10.14 17.23 -8.40
C ASP A 484 9.00 17.08 -7.37
N VAL A 485 8.59 15.85 -7.09
CA VAL A 485 7.68 15.56 -5.97
C VAL A 485 8.36 15.91 -4.64
N PRO A 486 7.60 16.24 -3.58
CA PRO A 486 8.20 16.38 -2.25
C PRO A 486 8.86 15.07 -1.83
N PRO A 487 9.98 15.11 -1.10
CA PRO A 487 10.54 13.90 -0.51
C PRO A 487 9.49 13.21 0.34
N THR A 488 9.20 11.96 0.04
CA THR A 488 8.10 11.25 0.68
C THR A 488 8.58 9.97 1.33
N LEU A 489 8.33 9.84 2.63
CA LEU A 489 8.30 8.58 3.35
C LEU A 489 7.03 8.57 4.19
N VAL A 490 6.05 7.76 3.77
CA VAL A 490 4.82 7.52 4.53
C VAL A 490 5.05 6.31 5.42
N SER A 491 4.87 6.49 6.72
CA SER A 491 4.89 5.39 7.69
C SER A 491 3.49 4.85 7.89
N PHE A 492 3.32 3.55 7.71
CA PHE A 492 2.11 2.82 8.12
C PHE A 492 2.43 1.99 9.35
N ALA A 493 1.62 2.12 10.40
CA ALA A 493 1.76 1.40 11.64
C ALA A 493 0.57 0.48 11.87
N VAL A 494 0.82 -0.75 12.32
CA VAL A 494 -0.22 -1.74 12.64
C VAL A 494 -0.01 -2.30 14.03
N ASP A 495 -1.11 -2.38 14.79
CA ASP A 495 -1.20 -3.09 16.07
C ASP A 495 -2.36 -4.08 16.06
N VAL A 496 -2.32 -5.06 16.97
CA VAL A 496 -3.39 -6.01 17.24
C VAL A 496 -3.81 -5.89 18.69
N ALA A 497 -5.09 -5.56 18.91
CA ALA A 497 -5.65 -5.28 20.20
C ALA A 497 -6.94 -6.07 20.48
N LYS A 498 -7.56 -5.82 21.62
CA LYS A 498 -8.91 -6.29 21.92
C LYS A 498 -9.92 -5.18 21.70
N LEU A 499 -11.11 -5.56 21.25
CA LEU A 499 -12.19 -4.60 20.98
C LEU A 499 -12.49 -3.69 22.18
N LYS A 500 -12.43 -4.22 23.39
CA LYS A 500 -12.66 -3.46 24.64
C LYS A 500 -11.63 -2.35 24.90
N ASP A 501 -10.46 -2.44 24.25
CA ASP A 501 -9.33 -1.54 24.45
C ASP A 501 -9.33 -0.40 23.42
N VAL A 502 -10.29 -0.42 22.48
CA VAL A 502 -10.40 0.57 21.41
C VAL A 502 -11.08 1.84 21.94
N VAL A 503 -10.49 2.99 21.61
CA VAL A 503 -10.95 4.31 22.05
C VAL A 503 -11.13 5.21 20.83
N SER A 504 -12.31 5.83 20.67
CA SER A 504 -12.64 6.70 19.53
C SER A 504 -12.41 8.19 19.82
N PRO A 505 -12.23 9.06 18.79
CA PRO A 505 -11.73 10.43 18.97
C PRO A 505 -12.77 11.50 19.34
N GLU A 506 -14.07 11.21 19.34
CA GLU A 506 -15.08 12.21 19.64
C GLU A 506 -15.16 12.58 21.12
N LEU A 507 -15.50 13.84 21.43
CA LEU A 507 -15.75 14.31 22.78
C LEU A 507 -17.07 13.74 23.33
N LYS A 508 -17.05 13.17 24.54
CA LYS A 508 -18.17 12.39 25.09
C LYS A 508 -19.12 13.22 25.94
N ASN A 509 -18.60 13.91 26.93
CA ASN A 509 -19.43 14.51 27.97
C ASN A 509 -19.19 16.02 28.09
N THR A 510 -20.25 16.75 28.33
CA THR A 510 -20.14 18.17 28.67
C THR A 510 -19.46 18.31 30.03
N GLY A 511 -18.38 19.09 30.07
CA GLY A 511 -17.62 19.34 31.31
C GLY A 511 -16.35 18.51 31.43
N ASP A 512 -16.05 17.62 30.46
CA ASP A 512 -14.77 16.93 30.39
C ASP A 512 -13.62 17.94 30.23
N LYS A 513 -12.47 17.60 30.80
CA LYS A 513 -11.27 18.43 30.72
C LYS A 513 -10.45 18.04 29.52
N LEU A 514 -10.05 19.03 28.72
CA LEU A 514 -9.07 18.86 27.66
C LEU A 514 -7.65 18.96 28.24
N VAL A 515 -6.84 17.95 27.98
CA VAL A 515 -5.42 17.93 28.37
C VAL A 515 -4.59 17.90 27.11
N TRP A 516 -3.71 18.88 26.97
CA TRP A 516 -2.75 18.91 25.89
C TRP A 516 -1.41 18.33 26.36
N ILE A 517 -1.01 17.23 25.77
CA ILE A 517 0.23 16.53 26.10
C ILE A 517 1.26 16.84 25.02
N HIS A 518 2.31 17.54 25.43
CA HIS A 518 3.44 17.80 24.56
C HIS A 518 4.38 16.60 24.56
N LEU A 519 4.77 16.13 23.37
CA LEU A 519 5.84 15.17 23.24
C LEU A 519 7.20 15.87 23.46
N PRO A 520 8.10 15.26 24.22
CA PRO A 520 9.44 15.82 24.41
C PRO A 520 10.24 15.78 23.10
N VAL A 521 10.96 16.86 22.83
CA VAL A 521 11.88 17.00 21.69
C VAL A 521 13.26 17.41 22.16
N ASP A 522 14.28 16.95 21.46
CA ASP A 522 15.67 17.28 21.74
C ASP A 522 16.08 18.66 21.18
N ALA A 523 17.35 19.03 21.37
CA ALA A 523 17.90 20.30 20.87
C ALA A 523 17.97 20.38 19.33
N HIS A 524 17.76 19.28 18.63
CA HIS A 524 17.72 19.18 17.17
C HIS A 524 16.29 19.12 16.64
N LEU A 525 15.28 19.34 17.48
CA LEU A 525 13.86 19.29 17.15
C LEU A 525 13.39 17.87 16.73
N LEU A 526 14.07 16.83 17.21
CA LEU A 526 13.70 15.44 17.02
C LEU A 526 12.98 14.90 18.26
N PRO A 527 12.08 13.90 18.09
CA PRO A 527 11.43 13.26 19.23
C PRO A 527 12.46 12.66 20.21
N GLU A 528 12.34 12.98 21.49
CA GLU A 528 13.13 12.36 22.54
C GLU A 528 12.49 11.01 22.92
N TYR A 529 12.90 9.95 22.22
CA TYR A 529 12.17 8.67 22.17
C TYR A 529 11.92 8.03 23.53
N GLU A 530 12.85 8.15 24.50
CA GLU A 530 12.62 7.63 25.86
C GLU A 530 11.43 8.32 26.53
N GLY A 531 11.37 9.64 26.50
CA GLY A 531 10.27 10.42 27.05
C GLY A 531 8.96 10.22 26.28
N VAL A 532 9.04 10.08 24.94
CA VAL A 532 7.88 9.77 24.10
C VAL A 532 7.31 8.41 24.44
N MET A 533 8.14 7.37 24.58
CA MET A 533 7.72 6.02 24.97
C MET A 533 7.09 5.98 26.36
N GLU A 534 7.67 6.70 27.32
CA GLU A 534 7.10 6.79 28.67
C GLU A 534 5.73 7.47 28.64
N THR A 535 5.58 8.52 27.84
CA THR A 535 4.30 9.20 27.62
C THR A 535 3.27 8.24 27.03
N TYR A 536 3.63 7.50 25.97
CA TYR A 536 2.72 6.56 25.31
C TYR A 536 2.34 5.39 26.21
N ARG A 537 3.30 4.87 27.02
CA ARG A 537 3.01 3.85 28.01
C ARG A 537 1.97 4.31 29.03
N LYS A 538 2.15 5.52 29.56
CA LYS A 538 1.24 6.11 30.52
C LYS A 538 -0.15 6.38 29.94
N LEU A 539 -0.21 6.93 28.72
CA LEU A 539 -1.48 7.14 28.02
C LEU A 539 -2.23 5.82 27.83
N HIS A 540 -1.55 4.79 27.35
CA HIS A 540 -2.17 3.47 27.18
C HIS A 540 -2.69 2.91 28.51
N GLU A 541 -1.91 2.99 29.59
CA GLU A 541 -2.33 2.56 30.93
C GLU A 541 -3.53 3.34 31.45
N ASP A 542 -3.53 4.67 31.29
CA ASP A 542 -4.63 5.54 31.74
C ASP A 542 -5.93 5.25 30.97
N MET A 543 -5.84 4.97 29.65
CA MET A 543 -6.99 4.54 28.84
C MET A 543 -7.53 3.18 29.29
N GLN A 544 -6.64 2.19 29.53
CA GLN A 544 -7.04 0.87 30.01
C GLN A 544 -7.72 0.92 31.39
N ASN A 545 -7.37 1.90 32.20
CA ASN A 545 -7.95 2.12 33.52
C ASN A 545 -9.17 3.07 33.50
N CYS A 546 -9.67 3.45 32.32
CA CYS A 546 -10.78 4.40 32.12
C CYS A 546 -10.54 5.76 32.81
N LEU A 547 -9.29 6.19 32.95
CA LEU A 547 -8.92 7.50 33.49
C LEU A 547 -8.77 8.56 32.41
N LEU A 548 -8.54 8.15 31.18
CA LEU A 548 -8.42 8.99 30.01
C LEU A 548 -9.29 8.45 28.89
N TYR A 549 -10.09 9.31 28.30
CA TYR A 549 -10.83 9.01 27.07
C TYR A 549 -10.25 9.86 25.95
N THR A 550 -9.97 9.28 24.84
CA THR A 550 -10.01 10.09 23.64
C THR A 550 -11.42 10.06 23.07
N SER A 551 -12.20 9.01 23.34
CA SER A 551 -13.65 8.91 23.16
C SER A 551 -14.09 7.44 23.11
N ASP A 552 -15.38 7.15 23.27
CA ASP A 552 -15.91 5.80 23.45
C ASP A 552 -16.68 5.26 22.25
N ALA A 553 -16.00 4.75 21.24
CA ALA A 553 -16.64 4.07 20.12
C ALA A 553 -17.11 2.64 20.45
N ALA A 554 -16.66 2.05 21.55
CA ALA A 554 -17.03 0.69 21.90
C ALA A 554 -18.53 0.57 22.22
N ASP A 555 -19.17 1.63 22.69
CA ASP A 555 -20.60 1.64 23.00
C ASP A 555 -21.49 1.92 21.77
N GLU A 556 -20.97 2.58 20.73
CA GLU A 556 -21.73 2.84 19.50
C GLU A 556 -21.66 1.67 18.50
N ALA A 557 -20.71 0.77 18.67
CA ALA A 557 -20.57 -0.46 17.86
C ALA A 557 -21.33 -1.68 18.43
N ARG A 558 -22.08 -1.47 19.52
CA ARG A 558 -22.96 -2.47 20.14
C ARG A 558 -24.42 -2.30 19.66
#